data_cfda2e87f1d0149d5ee06f46f0913e21
#
_entry.id   cfda2e87f1d0149d5ee06f46f0913e21
#
_cell.length_a   1.000
_cell.length_b   1.000
_cell.length_c   1.000
_cell.angle_alpha   90.00
_cell.angle_beta   90.00
_cell.angle_gamma   90.00
#
_symmetry.space_group_name_H-M   'P 1'
#
loop_
_entity.id
_entity.type
_entity.pdbx_description
1 polymer ?
#
loop_
_entity_poly.entity_id
_entity_poly.type
_entity_poly.pdbx_seq_one_letter_code
_entity_poly.pdbx_strand_id
1 'polypeptide(L)'
;MLDLAHDIRSMSDFKRKTSVLLDRLKRTGHPLVLTINGRAEVVVQNAAAYQELLDRVEAIEALQRGFADVKAGRTKPARDVFERLRRKHGIRR
;
A
#
# COMPACT_ATOMS: atom_id res chain seq x y z
N MET A 1 -5.47 -9.90 1.88
CA MET A 1 -5.40 -10.82 0.74
C MET A 1 -6.59 -10.63 -0.17
N LEU A 2 -6.40 -10.78 -1.48
CA LEU A 2 -7.50 -10.63 -2.43
C LEU A 2 -8.42 -11.85 -2.42
N ASP A 3 -9.72 -11.58 -2.47
CA ASP A 3 -10.71 -12.60 -2.70
C ASP A 3 -11.13 -12.47 -4.17
N LEU A 4 -10.64 -13.37 -5.00
CA LEU A 4 -10.84 -13.28 -6.45
C LEU A 4 -12.30 -13.25 -6.86
N ALA A 5 -13.16 -13.88 -6.08
CA ALA A 5 -14.59 -13.92 -6.39
C ALA A 5 -15.30 -12.59 -6.09
N HIS A 6 -14.82 -11.83 -5.10
CA HIS A 6 -15.51 -10.64 -4.63
C HIS A 6 -14.72 -9.35 -4.77
N ASP A 7 -13.40 -9.44 -4.88
CA ASP A 7 -12.55 -8.26 -4.91
C ASP A 7 -12.18 -7.82 -6.32
N ILE A 8 -12.64 -8.53 -7.33
CA ILE A 8 -12.47 -8.14 -8.73
C ILE A 8 -13.83 -7.78 -9.31
N ARG A 9 -13.96 -6.54 -9.78
CA ARG A 9 -15.22 -6.04 -10.33
C ARG A 9 -14.95 -5.25 -11.59
N SER A 10 -15.97 -5.15 -12.47
CA SER A 10 -15.85 -4.27 -13.62
C SER A 10 -16.02 -2.82 -13.19
N MET A 11 -15.46 -1.90 -13.98
CA MET A 11 -15.64 -0.47 -13.73
C MET A 11 -17.12 -0.09 -13.77
N SER A 12 -17.87 -0.68 -14.68
CA SER A 12 -19.32 -0.44 -14.78
C SER A 12 -20.04 -0.84 -13.50
N ASP A 13 -19.67 -1.98 -12.95
CA ASP A 13 -20.24 -2.47 -11.70
C ASP A 13 -19.92 -1.54 -10.55
N PHE A 14 -18.68 -1.07 -10.50
CA PHE A 14 -18.24 -0.12 -9.49
C PHE A 14 -19.04 1.18 -9.57
N LYS A 15 -19.26 1.69 -10.77
CA LYS A 15 -20.04 2.93 -10.94
C LYS A 15 -21.46 2.79 -10.42
N ARG A 16 -22.07 1.62 -10.64
CA ARG A 16 -23.45 1.37 -10.18
C ARG A 16 -23.54 1.15 -8.67
N LYS A 17 -22.51 0.53 -8.10
CA LYS A 17 -22.54 0.08 -6.70
C LYS A 17 -21.43 0.68 -5.86
N THR A 18 -21.06 1.91 -6.16
CA THR A 18 -19.91 2.56 -5.51
C THR A 18 -19.98 2.50 -3.98
N SER A 19 -21.11 2.92 -3.41
CA SER A 19 -21.24 2.95 -1.94
C SER A 19 -21.11 1.57 -1.32
N VAL A 20 -21.72 0.57 -1.93
CA VAL A 20 -21.70 -0.81 -1.41
C VAL A 20 -20.29 -1.35 -1.47
N LEU A 21 -19.60 -1.14 -2.61
CA LEU A 21 -18.26 -1.68 -2.80
C LEU A 21 -17.23 -0.96 -1.93
N LEU A 22 -17.37 0.34 -1.74
CA LEU A 22 -16.49 1.07 -0.83
C LEU A 22 -16.71 0.65 0.62
N ASP A 23 -17.95 0.41 1.00
CA ASP A 23 -18.25 -0.06 2.34
C ASP A 23 -17.62 -1.44 2.58
N ARG A 24 -17.74 -2.33 1.62
CA ARG A 24 -17.11 -3.64 1.71
C ARG A 24 -15.59 -3.52 1.84
N LEU A 25 -14.98 -2.65 1.05
CA LEU A 25 -13.54 -2.41 1.09
C LEU A 25 -13.10 -1.96 2.48
N LYS A 26 -13.86 -1.06 3.09
CA LYS A 26 -13.56 -0.59 4.44
C LYS A 26 -13.71 -1.67 5.49
N ARG A 27 -14.74 -2.52 5.36
CA ARG A 27 -14.97 -3.59 6.33
C ARG A 27 -13.93 -4.70 6.24
N THR A 28 -13.60 -5.10 5.02
CA THR A 28 -12.71 -6.25 4.82
C THR A 28 -11.24 -5.86 4.83
N GLY A 29 -10.92 -4.62 4.51
CA GLY A 29 -9.55 -4.19 4.34
C GLY A 29 -8.91 -4.70 3.05
N HIS A 30 -9.67 -5.41 2.20
CA HIS A 30 -9.15 -5.93 0.94
C HIS A 30 -9.19 -4.85 -0.14
N PRO A 31 -8.15 -4.75 -0.97
CA PRO A 31 -8.23 -3.86 -2.13
C PRO A 31 -9.25 -4.38 -3.13
N LEU A 32 -9.74 -3.47 -3.95
CA LEU A 32 -10.71 -3.78 -4.98
C LEU A 32 -10.05 -3.56 -6.34
N VAL A 33 -10.02 -4.60 -7.16
CA VAL A 33 -9.46 -4.51 -8.50
C VAL A 33 -10.58 -4.24 -9.48
N LEU A 34 -10.43 -3.19 -10.28
CA LEU A 34 -11.43 -2.81 -11.27
C LEU A 34 -10.92 -3.15 -12.66
N THR A 35 -11.79 -3.79 -13.45
CA THR A 35 -11.47 -4.17 -14.82
C THR A 35 -12.17 -3.24 -15.80
N ILE A 36 -11.48 -2.99 -16.90
CA ILE A 36 -12.01 -2.24 -18.02
C ILE A 36 -11.78 -3.11 -19.25
N ASN A 37 -12.84 -3.43 -19.98
CA ASN A 37 -12.78 -4.33 -21.13
C ASN A 37 -12.10 -5.66 -20.78
N GLY A 38 -12.42 -6.20 -19.60
CA GLY A 38 -11.92 -7.48 -19.16
C GLY A 38 -10.48 -7.46 -18.65
N ARG A 39 -9.85 -6.31 -18.58
CA ARG A 39 -8.47 -6.18 -18.08
C ARG A 39 -8.44 -5.46 -16.75
N ALA A 40 -7.62 -5.96 -15.82
CA ALA A 40 -7.40 -5.28 -14.55
C ALA A 40 -6.61 -4.01 -14.81
N GLU A 41 -7.20 -2.86 -14.50
CA GLU A 41 -6.58 -1.57 -14.81
C GLU A 41 -6.45 -0.65 -13.61
N VAL A 42 -7.30 -0.81 -12.60
CA VAL A 42 -7.35 0.11 -11.46
C VAL A 42 -7.45 -0.69 -10.19
N VAL A 43 -6.75 -0.24 -9.16
CA VAL A 43 -6.89 -0.79 -7.82
C VAL A 43 -7.40 0.31 -6.91
N VAL A 44 -8.47 0.03 -6.17
CA VAL A 44 -9.01 0.91 -5.15
C VAL A 44 -8.69 0.30 -3.81
N GLN A 45 -8.10 1.08 -2.93
CA GLN A 45 -7.64 0.58 -1.65
C GLN A 45 -7.92 1.60 -0.55
N ASN A 46 -8.12 1.11 0.66
CA ASN A 46 -8.25 1.97 1.82
C ASN A 46 -6.97 2.81 1.97
N ALA A 47 -7.12 4.12 2.17
CA ALA A 47 -5.98 5.02 2.20
C ALA A 47 -4.99 4.67 3.31
N ALA A 48 -5.48 4.28 4.48
CA ALA A 48 -4.61 3.90 5.59
C ALA A 48 -3.83 2.64 5.27
N ALA A 49 -4.48 1.65 4.65
CA ALA A 49 -3.81 0.41 4.26
C ALA A 49 -2.74 0.67 3.18
N TYR A 50 -3.04 1.55 2.24
CA TYR A 50 -2.08 1.92 1.21
C TYR A 50 -0.86 2.61 1.82
N GLN A 51 -1.09 3.52 2.77
CA GLN A 51 0.01 4.20 3.45
C GLN A 51 0.89 3.22 4.22
N GLU A 52 0.28 2.27 4.90
CA GLU A 52 1.02 1.22 5.59
C GLU A 52 1.88 0.39 4.63
N LEU A 53 1.33 0.07 3.47
CA LEU A 53 2.05 -0.69 2.46
C LEU A 53 3.28 0.10 1.98
N LEU A 54 3.12 1.38 1.69
CA LEU A 54 4.22 2.23 1.28
C LEU A 54 5.30 2.32 2.36
N ASP A 55 4.86 2.47 3.61
CA ASP A 55 5.79 2.57 4.73
C ASP A 55 6.62 1.29 4.87
N ARG A 56 6.00 0.13 4.69
CA ARG A 56 6.71 -1.14 4.73
C ARG A 56 7.75 -1.27 3.62
N VAL A 57 7.35 -0.90 2.40
CA VAL A 57 8.26 -0.96 1.26
C VAL A 57 9.46 -0.07 1.49
N GLU A 58 9.24 1.15 1.95
CA GLU A 58 10.33 2.08 2.19
C GLU A 58 11.20 1.67 3.35
N ALA A 59 10.62 1.08 4.39
CA ALA A 59 11.38 0.56 5.52
C ALA A 59 12.31 -0.56 5.06
N ILE A 60 11.82 -1.47 4.22
CA ILE A 60 12.63 -2.56 3.68
C ILE A 60 13.77 -2.01 2.83
N GLU A 61 13.48 -1.06 1.95
CA GLU A 61 14.51 -0.42 1.12
C GLU A 61 15.57 0.29 1.96
N ALA A 62 15.13 0.99 3.01
CA ALA A 62 16.05 1.67 3.91
C ALA A 62 16.95 0.69 4.65
N LEU A 63 16.41 -0.44 5.11
CA LEU A 63 17.19 -1.47 5.76
C LEU A 63 18.21 -2.08 4.82
N GLN A 64 17.83 -2.32 3.57
CA GLN A 64 18.75 -2.83 2.56
C GLN A 64 19.90 -1.86 2.32
N ARG A 65 19.59 -0.57 2.25
CA ARG A 65 20.63 0.46 2.11
C ARG A 65 21.53 0.50 3.35
N GLY A 66 20.94 0.35 4.54
CA GLY A 66 21.69 0.28 5.78
C GLY A 66 22.66 -0.87 5.81
N PHE A 67 22.24 -2.04 5.39
CA PHE A 67 23.13 -3.21 5.29
C PHE A 67 24.26 -2.97 4.29
N ALA A 68 23.95 -2.36 3.17
CA ALA A 68 24.97 -2.05 2.17
C ALA A 68 25.99 -1.06 2.74
N ASP A 69 25.55 -0.08 3.51
CA ASP A 69 26.45 0.88 4.14
C ASP A 69 27.36 0.24 5.17
N VAL A 70 26.84 -0.71 5.93
CA VAL A 70 27.66 -1.47 6.89
C VAL A 70 28.73 -2.26 6.16
N LYS A 71 28.36 -2.94 5.08
CA LYS A 71 29.32 -3.68 4.26
C LYS A 71 30.40 -2.78 3.68
N ALA A 72 30.05 -1.56 3.34
CA ALA A 72 30.98 -0.59 2.78
C ALA A 72 31.78 0.16 3.86
N GLY A 73 31.60 -0.19 5.13
CA GLY A 73 32.27 0.47 6.22
C GLY A 73 31.61 1.76 6.67
N ARG A 74 30.41 2.02 6.23
CA ARG A 74 29.62 3.16 6.64
C ARG A 74 28.48 2.69 7.52
N THR A 75 28.36 3.24 8.71
CA THR A 75 27.34 2.84 9.64
C THR A 75 26.40 4.00 9.94
N LYS A 76 25.10 3.70 10.01
CA LYS A 76 24.09 4.63 10.46
C LYS A 76 23.18 3.93 11.44
N PRO A 77 22.84 4.59 12.55
CA PRO A 77 21.88 4.00 13.50
C PRO A 77 20.54 3.77 12.81
N ALA A 78 19.94 2.62 13.09
CA ALA A 78 18.63 2.29 12.53
C ALA A 78 17.58 3.36 12.87
N ARG A 79 17.71 3.96 14.05
CA ARG A 79 16.79 5.00 14.49
C ARG A 79 16.76 6.19 13.53
N ASP A 80 17.90 6.62 13.04
CA ASP A 80 17.97 7.73 12.10
C ASP A 80 17.26 7.40 10.79
N VAL A 81 17.36 6.16 10.34
CA VAL A 81 16.67 5.70 9.15
C VAL A 81 15.16 5.80 9.33
N PHE A 82 14.64 5.29 10.45
CA PHE A 82 13.22 5.33 10.71
C PHE A 82 12.68 6.75 10.86
N GLU A 83 13.43 7.61 11.52
CA GLU A 83 13.02 9.00 11.67
C GLU A 83 12.95 9.70 10.33
N ARG A 84 13.90 9.43 9.45
CA ARG A 84 13.91 10.00 8.11
C ARG A 84 12.72 9.56 7.29
N LEU A 85 12.38 8.28 7.37
CA LEU A 85 11.20 7.74 6.69
C LEU A 85 9.92 8.40 7.20
N ARG A 86 9.81 8.55 8.50
CA ARG A 86 8.65 9.19 9.11
C ARG A 86 8.46 10.61 8.60
N ARG A 87 9.52 11.37 8.55
CA ARG A 87 9.46 12.75 8.05
C ARG A 87 9.14 12.83 6.58
N LYS A 88 9.73 11.93 5.81
CA LYS A 88 9.54 11.92 4.36
C LYS A 88 8.08 11.70 3.98
N HIS A 89 7.39 10.85 4.69
CA HIS A 89 5.98 10.55 4.41
C HIS A 89 5.02 11.44 5.16
N GLY A 90 5.50 12.30 6.04
CA GLY A 90 4.65 13.16 6.82
C GLY A 90 3.67 12.39 7.69
N ILE A 91 4.08 11.25 8.19
CA ILE A 91 3.22 10.42 9.02
C ILE A 91 2.96 11.11 10.34
N ARG A 92 1.68 11.21 10.69
CA ARG A 92 1.23 11.78 11.95
C ARG A 92 0.25 10.85 12.60
N ARG A 93 0.49 10.58 13.85
CA ARG A 93 -0.40 9.73 14.63
C ARG A 93 -0.59 10.34 15.99
#